data_8b732000973993e37c88a0a91fa4ddee
#
_entry.id   8b732000973993e37c88a0a91fa4ddee
#
_cell.length_a   1.000
_cell.length_b   1.000
_cell.length_c   1.000
_cell.angle_alpha   90.00
_cell.angle_beta   90.00
_cell.angle_gamma   90.00
#
_symmetry.space_group_name_H-M   'P 1'
#
loop_
_entity.id
_entity.type
_entity.pdbx_description
1 polymer ?
#
loop_
_entity_poly.entity_id
_entity_poly.type
_entity_poly.pdbx_seq_one_letter_code
_entity_poly.pdbx_strand_id
1 'polypeptide(L)'
;DTLDTYFDGIDGLWKALRQEGFSRLGAALATVEETSDPVRDLAAMGSIYARNGLDNPDLYRVMFDAGFDLENPAAADSTLHYLVSAVIRAQTAGRFRPDLEPLDTAVQAWIIGHGLVSLVATGPLDEGALTHGATMLTSLYVSAGDEPSQCRASVNAGWAFDAT
;
A
#
# COMPACT_ATOMS: atom_id res chain seq x y z
N ASP A 1 18.66 4.32 32.70
CA ASP A 1 18.29 5.17 31.57
C ASP A 1 16.85 4.90 31.15
N THR A 2 16.10 5.94 30.79
CA THR A 2 14.68 5.85 30.41
C THR A 2 14.48 4.96 29.17
N LEU A 3 15.38 5.04 28.18
CA LEU A 3 15.33 4.18 26.99
C LEU A 3 15.52 2.70 27.34
N ASP A 4 16.46 2.40 28.24
CA ASP A 4 16.69 1.03 28.65
C ASP A 4 15.52 0.45 29.45
N THR A 5 14.82 1.32 30.18
CA THR A 5 13.67 0.92 31.00
C THR A 5 12.44 0.56 30.17
N TYR A 6 12.16 1.35 29.09
CA TYR A 6 10.91 1.22 28.32
C TYR A 6 11.06 0.50 27.00
N PHE A 7 12.25 0.55 26.36
CA PHE A 7 12.44 0.08 24.99
C PHE A 7 13.58 -0.94 24.83
N ASP A 8 14.18 -1.40 25.91
CA ASP A 8 15.35 -2.28 25.82
C ASP A 8 16.49 -1.63 24.98
N GLY A 9 16.74 -0.35 25.28
CA GLY A 9 17.74 0.46 24.60
C GLY A 9 17.27 1.08 23.28
N ILE A 10 18.25 1.56 22.50
CA ILE A 10 18.00 2.24 21.22
C ILE A 10 17.44 1.27 20.17
N ASP A 11 17.89 0.04 20.13
CA ASP A 11 17.40 -0.96 19.18
C ASP A 11 15.94 -1.31 19.44
N GLY A 12 15.55 -1.41 20.70
CA GLY A 12 14.15 -1.61 21.08
C GLY A 12 13.26 -0.43 20.68
N LEU A 13 13.77 0.80 20.77
CA LEU A 13 13.06 1.99 20.29
C LEU A 13 12.81 1.92 18.79
N TRP A 14 13.82 1.56 17.99
CA TRP A 14 13.66 1.42 16.53
C TRP A 14 12.67 0.32 16.17
N LYS A 15 12.69 -0.82 16.86
CA LYS A 15 11.69 -1.89 16.69
C LYS A 15 10.28 -1.39 16.96
N ALA A 16 10.08 -0.65 18.06
CA ALA A 16 8.79 -0.09 18.44
C ALA A 16 8.28 0.92 17.40
N LEU A 17 9.15 1.77 16.86
CA LEU A 17 8.80 2.72 15.80
C LEU A 17 8.41 2.01 14.51
N ARG A 18 9.13 0.98 14.12
CA ARG A 18 8.81 0.17 12.94
C ARG A 18 7.46 -0.52 13.10
N GLN A 19 7.21 -1.10 14.27
CA GLN A 19 5.91 -1.72 14.61
C GLN A 19 4.78 -0.69 14.53
N GLU A 20 4.96 0.49 15.11
CA GLU A 20 3.97 1.57 15.07
C GLU A 20 3.66 2.01 13.64
N GLY A 21 4.68 2.11 12.78
CA GLY A 21 4.49 2.46 11.37
C GLY A 21 3.58 1.48 10.64
N PHE A 22 3.82 0.18 10.79
CA PHE A 22 2.96 -0.85 10.19
C PHE A 22 1.56 -0.89 10.80
N SER A 23 1.43 -0.65 12.11
CA SER A 23 0.13 -0.58 12.78
C SER A 23 -0.71 0.60 12.27
N ARG A 24 -0.10 1.76 12.08
CA ARG A 24 -0.77 2.94 11.50
C ARG A 24 -1.17 2.71 10.04
N LEU A 25 -0.31 2.08 9.25
CA LEU A 25 -0.63 1.73 7.88
C LEU A 25 -1.82 0.77 7.80
N GLY A 26 -1.83 -0.28 8.61
CA GLY A 26 -2.95 -1.22 8.69
C GLY A 26 -4.25 -0.53 9.08
N ALA A 27 -4.21 0.36 10.08
CA ALA A 27 -5.38 1.15 10.49
C ALA A 27 -5.88 2.08 9.37
N ALA A 28 -4.97 2.71 8.62
CA ALA A 28 -5.31 3.55 7.49
C ALA A 28 -5.98 2.75 6.37
N LEU A 29 -5.44 1.59 6.01
CA LEU A 29 -6.03 0.71 5.00
C LEU A 29 -7.41 0.20 5.41
N ALA A 30 -7.61 -0.07 6.70
CA ALA A 30 -8.91 -0.48 7.24
C ALA A 30 -10.00 0.60 7.09
N THR A 31 -9.64 1.86 6.86
CA THR A 31 -10.61 2.94 6.62
C THR A 31 -11.20 2.94 5.21
N VAL A 32 -10.60 2.22 4.28
CA VAL A 32 -11.10 2.14 2.90
C VAL A 32 -12.41 1.37 2.88
N GLU A 33 -13.47 2.03 2.44
CA GLU A 33 -14.79 1.44 2.34
C GLU A 33 -14.83 0.38 1.23
N GLU A 34 -15.40 -0.78 1.55
CA GLU A 34 -15.69 -1.80 0.54
C GLU A 34 -16.90 -1.38 -0.27
N THR A 35 -16.67 -1.07 -1.55
CA THR A 35 -17.74 -0.72 -2.50
C THR A 35 -18.09 -1.91 -3.39
N SER A 36 -19.07 -1.74 -4.28
CA SER A 36 -19.38 -2.73 -5.32
C SER A 36 -18.32 -2.79 -6.44
N ASP A 37 -17.34 -1.89 -6.40
CA ASP A 37 -16.22 -1.83 -7.36
C ASP A 37 -14.89 -2.16 -6.65
N PRO A 38 -14.49 -3.43 -6.60
CA PRO A 38 -13.26 -3.83 -5.92
C PRO A 38 -11.98 -3.30 -6.57
N VAL A 39 -12.00 -2.93 -7.84
CA VAL A 39 -10.85 -2.32 -8.51
C VAL A 39 -10.69 -0.86 -8.07
N ARG A 40 -11.78 -0.14 -7.92
CA ARG A 40 -11.78 1.18 -7.28
C ARG A 40 -11.23 1.10 -5.84
N ASP A 41 -11.65 0.11 -5.09
CA ASP A 41 -11.21 -0.08 -3.69
C ASP A 41 -9.71 -0.37 -3.63
N LEU A 42 -9.16 -1.16 -4.55
CA LEU A 42 -7.72 -1.38 -4.68
C LEU A 42 -6.95 -0.09 -4.97
N ALA A 43 -7.45 0.73 -5.87
CA ALA A 43 -6.83 2.04 -6.16
C ALA A 43 -6.92 2.99 -4.95
N ALA A 44 -8.01 2.98 -4.22
CA ALA A 44 -8.18 3.74 -2.98
C ALA A 44 -7.19 3.30 -1.90
N MET A 45 -6.94 2.00 -1.76
CA MET A 45 -5.91 1.45 -0.88
C MET A 45 -4.52 1.96 -1.27
N GLY A 46 -4.22 2.00 -2.56
CA GLY A 46 -2.97 2.56 -3.08
C GLY A 46 -2.79 4.04 -2.72
N SER A 47 -3.84 4.84 -2.85
CA SER A 47 -3.83 6.25 -2.45
C SER A 47 -3.61 6.45 -0.95
N ILE A 48 -4.31 5.68 -0.13
CA ILE A 48 -4.16 5.71 1.34
C ILE A 48 -2.74 5.30 1.73
N TYR A 49 -2.20 4.25 1.11
CA TYR A 49 -0.83 3.82 1.31
C TYR A 49 0.17 4.95 1.00
N ALA A 50 0.03 5.58 -0.15
CA ALA A 50 0.91 6.66 -0.57
C ALA A 50 0.78 7.88 0.36
N ARG A 51 -0.43 8.27 0.73
CA ARG A 51 -0.69 9.37 1.65
C ARG A 51 -0.05 9.12 3.01
N ASN A 52 -0.22 7.92 3.56
CA ASN A 52 0.37 7.54 4.83
C ASN A 52 1.90 7.66 4.82
N GLY A 53 2.55 7.16 3.77
CA GLY A 53 4.01 7.25 3.64
C GLY A 53 4.52 8.67 3.45
N LEU A 54 3.83 9.47 2.64
CA LEU A 54 4.25 10.86 2.35
C LEU A 54 4.00 11.81 3.52
N ASP A 55 2.95 11.58 4.31
CA ASP A 55 2.66 12.39 5.49
C ASP A 55 3.65 12.10 6.65
N ASN A 56 4.29 10.93 6.64
CA ASN A 56 5.21 10.48 7.68
C ASN A 56 6.48 9.87 7.06
N PRO A 57 7.30 10.64 6.33
CA PRO A 57 8.40 10.09 5.53
C PRO A 57 9.49 9.45 6.38
N ASP A 58 9.79 9.99 7.57
CA ASP A 58 10.80 9.44 8.46
C ASP A 58 10.35 8.11 9.07
N LEU A 59 9.09 8.03 9.49
CA LEU A 59 8.50 6.80 9.99
C LEU A 59 8.43 5.74 8.88
N TYR A 60 8.05 6.14 7.67
CA TYR A 60 8.02 5.26 6.51
C TYR A 60 9.40 4.65 6.21
N ARG A 61 10.46 5.46 6.31
CA ARG A 61 11.83 4.99 6.14
C ARG A 61 12.21 3.93 7.18
N VAL A 62 11.85 4.13 8.43
CA VAL A 62 12.10 3.17 9.52
C VAL A 62 11.35 1.85 9.31
N MET A 63 10.11 1.91 8.80
CA MET A 63 9.31 0.70 8.54
C MET A 63 10.01 -0.28 7.60
N PHE A 64 10.76 0.19 6.63
CA PHE A 64 11.43 -0.63 5.62
C PHE A 64 12.93 -0.77 5.84
N ASP A 65 13.43 -0.40 7.01
CA ASP A 65 14.82 -0.65 7.39
C ASP A 65 14.99 -2.12 7.81
N ALA A 66 15.67 -2.89 6.98
CA ALA A 66 15.92 -4.30 7.22
C ALA A 66 16.88 -4.58 8.40
N GLY A 67 17.52 -3.53 8.95
CA GLY A 67 18.38 -3.65 10.15
C GLY A 67 17.60 -3.90 11.44
N PHE A 68 16.28 -3.73 11.41
CA PHE A 68 15.42 -3.91 12.59
C PHE A 68 14.30 -4.93 12.31
N ASP A 69 14.09 -5.83 13.26
CA ASP A 69 12.96 -6.75 13.21
C ASP A 69 11.66 -6.08 13.68
N LEU A 70 10.53 -6.65 13.29
CA LEU A 70 9.24 -6.29 13.88
C LEU A 70 9.03 -7.04 15.19
N GLU A 71 8.43 -6.38 16.19
CA GLU A 71 7.99 -7.04 17.42
C GLU A 71 6.92 -8.09 17.11
N ASN A 72 6.00 -7.77 16.19
CA ASN A 72 4.97 -8.65 15.70
C ASN A 72 4.99 -8.66 14.16
N PRO A 73 5.55 -9.69 13.51
CA PRO A 73 5.59 -9.79 12.05
C PRO A 73 4.22 -9.74 11.38
N ALA A 74 3.16 -10.13 12.08
CA ALA A 74 1.79 -10.08 11.53
C ALA A 74 1.33 -8.66 11.18
N ALA A 75 1.96 -7.63 11.72
CA ALA A 75 1.63 -6.24 11.37
C ALA A 75 1.94 -5.92 9.90
N ALA A 76 3.05 -6.46 9.35
CA ALA A 76 3.35 -6.33 7.93
C ALA A 76 2.42 -7.20 7.06
N ASP A 77 2.12 -8.40 7.53
CA ASP A 77 1.22 -9.33 6.85
C ASP A 77 -0.20 -8.76 6.73
N SER A 78 -0.68 -7.99 7.71
CA SER A 78 -2.01 -7.39 7.67
C SER A 78 -2.18 -6.40 6.53
N THR A 79 -1.14 -5.63 6.16
CA THR A 79 -1.14 -4.74 5.00
C THR A 79 -1.43 -5.52 3.71
N LEU A 80 -0.71 -6.61 3.52
CA LEU A 80 -0.87 -7.46 2.35
C LEU A 80 -2.24 -8.15 2.35
N HIS A 81 -2.75 -8.52 3.53
CA HIS A 81 -4.08 -9.14 3.68
C HIS A 81 -5.20 -8.26 3.11
N TYR A 82 -5.18 -6.95 3.35
CA TYR A 82 -6.20 -6.04 2.79
C TYR A 82 -6.17 -6.05 1.27
N LEU A 83 -4.98 -6.03 0.66
CA LEU A 83 -4.85 -6.10 -0.80
C LEU A 83 -5.29 -7.43 -1.36
N VAL A 84 -4.88 -8.54 -0.75
CA VAL A 84 -5.28 -9.89 -1.17
C VAL A 84 -6.80 -10.05 -1.12
N SER A 85 -7.45 -9.61 -0.05
CA SER A 85 -8.90 -9.68 0.08
C SER A 85 -9.62 -8.91 -1.04
N ALA A 86 -9.14 -7.73 -1.40
CA ALA A 86 -9.72 -6.93 -2.48
C ALA A 86 -9.48 -7.58 -3.86
N VAL A 87 -8.33 -8.21 -4.09
CA VAL A 87 -8.08 -8.98 -5.33
C VAL A 87 -9.03 -10.16 -5.45
N ILE A 88 -9.27 -10.90 -4.35
CA ILE A 88 -10.24 -12.02 -4.34
C ILE A 88 -11.65 -11.50 -4.64
N ARG A 89 -12.04 -10.36 -4.08
CA ARG A 89 -13.33 -9.72 -4.39
C ARG A 89 -13.43 -9.35 -5.86
N ALA A 90 -12.36 -8.87 -6.47
CA ALA A 90 -12.33 -8.57 -7.92
C ALA A 90 -12.47 -9.84 -8.78
N GLN A 91 -11.87 -10.95 -8.37
CA GLN A 91 -12.09 -12.25 -9.02
C GLN A 91 -13.54 -12.69 -8.90
N THR A 92 -14.11 -12.63 -7.71
CA THR A 92 -15.50 -13.02 -7.43
C THR A 92 -16.49 -12.17 -8.24
N ALA A 93 -16.18 -10.90 -8.44
CA ALA A 93 -17.00 -9.97 -9.24
C ALA A 93 -16.80 -10.15 -10.77
N GLY A 94 -15.95 -11.08 -11.20
CA GLY A 94 -15.68 -11.33 -12.62
C GLY A 94 -14.78 -10.26 -13.27
N ARG A 95 -14.15 -9.40 -12.48
CA ARG A 95 -13.24 -8.36 -12.98
C ARG A 95 -11.86 -8.92 -13.29
N PHE A 96 -11.33 -9.78 -12.43
CA PHE A 96 -10.03 -10.43 -12.61
C PHE A 96 -10.22 -11.89 -13.01
N ARG A 97 -9.23 -12.45 -13.71
CA ARG A 97 -9.26 -13.84 -14.13
C ARG A 97 -9.36 -14.79 -12.93
N PRO A 98 -10.15 -15.87 -13.03
CA PRO A 98 -10.29 -16.83 -11.93
C PRO A 98 -9.02 -17.66 -11.65
N ASP A 99 -8.13 -17.78 -12.62
CA ASP A 99 -6.84 -18.50 -12.50
C ASP A 99 -5.70 -17.63 -11.97
N LEU A 100 -5.96 -16.36 -11.72
CA LEU A 100 -4.98 -15.44 -11.16
C LEU A 100 -4.67 -15.81 -9.70
N GLU A 101 -3.39 -15.83 -9.34
CA GLU A 101 -2.99 -15.97 -7.94
C GLU A 101 -3.13 -14.60 -7.22
N PRO A 102 -4.06 -14.47 -6.26
CA PRO A 102 -4.33 -13.17 -5.63
C PRO A 102 -3.11 -12.54 -4.94
N LEU A 103 -2.27 -13.37 -4.35
CA LEU A 103 -1.07 -12.90 -3.66
C LEU A 103 -0.10 -12.21 -4.62
N ASP A 104 0.08 -12.75 -5.82
CA ASP A 104 1.00 -12.18 -6.81
C ASP A 104 0.57 -10.77 -7.23
N THR A 105 -0.72 -10.58 -7.51
CA THR A 105 -1.25 -9.26 -7.86
C THR A 105 -1.18 -8.28 -6.71
N ALA A 106 -1.49 -8.72 -5.50
CA ALA A 106 -1.39 -7.91 -4.30
C ALA A 106 0.05 -7.43 -4.04
N VAL A 107 1.02 -8.33 -4.17
CA VAL A 107 2.45 -8.00 -4.03
C VAL A 107 2.88 -6.99 -5.10
N GLN A 108 2.47 -7.16 -6.34
CA GLN A 108 2.81 -6.22 -7.42
C GLN A 108 2.20 -4.84 -7.15
N ALA A 109 0.96 -4.76 -6.69
CA ALA A 109 0.35 -3.50 -6.29
C ALA A 109 1.13 -2.82 -5.15
N TRP A 110 1.57 -3.59 -4.17
CA TRP A 110 2.39 -3.07 -3.08
C TRP A 110 3.75 -2.56 -3.56
N ILE A 111 4.41 -3.29 -4.44
CA ILE A 111 5.69 -2.86 -5.06
C ILE A 111 5.53 -1.52 -5.77
N ILE A 112 4.45 -1.32 -6.52
CA ILE A 112 4.14 -0.05 -7.19
C ILE A 112 4.01 1.07 -6.16
N GLY A 113 3.21 0.88 -5.13
CA GLY A 113 3.01 1.87 -4.08
C GLY A 113 4.29 2.20 -3.32
N HIS A 114 5.04 1.18 -2.94
CA HIS A 114 6.31 1.35 -2.22
C HIS A 114 7.37 2.07 -3.05
N GLY A 115 7.54 1.69 -4.31
CA GLY A 115 8.49 2.34 -5.21
C GLY A 115 8.14 3.81 -5.42
N LEU A 116 6.88 4.11 -5.64
CA LEU A 116 6.39 5.46 -5.84
C LEU A 116 6.63 6.34 -4.60
N VAL A 117 6.20 5.87 -3.44
CA VAL A 117 6.39 6.60 -2.16
C VAL A 117 7.87 6.81 -1.87
N SER A 118 8.70 5.77 -2.01
CA SER A 118 10.13 5.86 -1.72
C SER A 118 10.83 6.87 -2.62
N LEU A 119 10.51 6.90 -3.91
CA LEU A 119 11.13 7.82 -4.86
C LEU A 119 10.68 9.27 -4.67
N VAL A 120 9.47 9.50 -4.18
CA VAL A 120 8.98 10.85 -3.89
C VAL A 120 9.41 11.30 -2.48
N ALA A 121 9.27 10.47 -1.47
CA ALA A 121 9.59 10.83 -0.09
C ALA A 121 11.09 11.06 0.15
N THR A 122 11.95 10.27 -0.49
CA THR A 122 13.42 10.39 -0.37
C THR A 122 14.06 11.14 -1.53
N GLY A 123 13.30 11.52 -2.48
CA GLY A 123 13.64 12.37 -3.62
C GLY A 123 14.30 11.84 -4.70
N PRO A 124 14.48 11.27 -5.80
CA PRO A 124 14.71 12.06 -6.99
C PRO A 124 13.43 12.50 -7.72
N LEU A 125 12.27 12.07 -7.32
CA LEU A 125 11.01 12.45 -7.95
C LEU A 125 10.23 13.47 -7.10
N ASP A 126 9.53 14.37 -7.76
CA ASP A 126 8.59 15.28 -7.10
C ASP A 126 7.18 14.66 -6.98
N GLU A 127 6.28 15.37 -6.30
CA GLU A 127 4.91 14.90 -6.09
C GLU A 127 4.11 14.73 -7.39
N GLY A 128 4.51 15.37 -8.48
CA GLY A 128 3.88 15.17 -9.79
C GLY A 128 3.98 13.71 -10.28
N ALA A 129 4.99 12.96 -9.81
CA ALA A 129 5.13 11.55 -10.11
C ALA A 129 3.99 10.68 -9.56
N LEU A 130 3.24 11.15 -8.58
CA LEU A 130 2.11 10.42 -7.99
C LEU A 130 1.02 10.09 -9.02
N THR A 131 0.92 10.86 -10.09
CA THR A 131 -0.02 10.58 -11.18
C THR A 131 0.28 9.27 -11.90
N HIS A 132 1.55 8.82 -11.88
CA HIS A 132 1.94 7.55 -12.48
C HIS A 132 1.35 6.34 -11.74
N GLY A 133 0.97 6.50 -10.48
CA GLY A 133 0.35 5.44 -9.71
C GLY A 133 -0.93 4.92 -10.34
N ALA A 134 -1.83 5.80 -10.76
CA ALA A 134 -3.06 5.43 -11.46
C ALA A 134 -2.77 4.68 -12.77
N THR A 135 -1.83 5.18 -13.57
CA THR A 135 -1.44 4.55 -14.83
C THR A 135 -0.86 3.15 -14.63
N MET A 136 0.02 3.00 -13.64
CA MET A 136 0.66 1.71 -13.36
C MET A 136 -0.32 0.70 -12.78
N LEU A 137 -1.21 1.11 -11.88
CA LEU A 137 -2.24 0.24 -11.33
C LEU A 137 -3.23 -0.20 -12.42
N THR A 138 -3.61 0.71 -13.32
CA THR A 138 -4.46 0.36 -14.47
C THR A 138 -3.80 -0.71 -15.32
N SER A 139 -2.52 -0.57 -15.65
CA SER A 139 -1.77 -1.56 -16.43
C SER A 139 -1.73 -2.91 -15.72
N LEU A 140 -1.49 -2.92 -14.42
CA LEU A 140 -1.47 -4.14 -13.61
C LEU A 140 -2.83 -4.85 -13.64
N TYR A 141 -3.91 -4.12 -13.39
CA TYR A 141 -5.24 -4.71 -13.28
C TYR A 141 -5.84 -5.12 -14.64
N VAL A 142 -5.51 -4.42 -15.71
CA VAL A 142 -5.79 -4.91 -17.08
C VAL A 142 -5.05 -6.20 -17.35
N SER A 143 -3.79 -6.31 -16.95
CA SER A 143 -3.02 -7.55 -17.02
C SER A 143 -3.65 -8.69 -16.20
N ALA A 144 -4.32 -8.36 -15.11
CA ALA A 144 -5.06 -9.31 -14.27
C ALA A 144 -6.39 -9.77 -14.89
N GLY A 145 -6.82 -9.17 -15.98
CA GLY A 145 -8.01 -9.56 -16.74
C GLY A 145 -9.13 -8.53 -16.79
N ASP A 146 -8.98 -7.38 -16.16
CA ASP A 146 -10.02 -6.35 -16.17
C ASP A 146 -10.19 -5.73 -17.56
N GLU A 147 -11.41 -5.32 -17.88
CA GLU A 147 -11.69 -4.63 -19.14
C GLU A 147 -11.02 -3.24 -19.10
N PRO A 148 -10.23 -2.85 -20.13
CA PRO A 148 -9.39 -1.65 -20.07
C PRO A 148 -10.13 -0.35 -19.76
N SER A 149 -11.29 -0.12 -20.35
CA SER A 149 -12.06 1.10 -20.16
C SER A 149 -12.67 1.17 -18.77
N GLN A 150 -13.25 0.07 -18.31
CA GLN A 150 -13.80 -0.07 -16.97
C GLN A 150 -12.70 0.04 -15.89
N CYS A 151 -11.56 -0.58 -16.14
CA CYS A 151 -10.41 -0.53 -15.25
C CYS A 151 -9.94 0.91 -15.05
N ARG A 152 -9.75 1.64 -16.13
CA ARG A 152 -9.34 3.05 -16.09
C ARG A 152 -10.33 3.90 -15.27
N ALA A 153 -11.63 3.71 -15.48
CA ALA A 153 -12.66 4.43 -14.74
C ALA A 153 -12.62 4.10 -13.24
N SER A 154 -12.50 2.83 -12.90
CA SER A 154 -12.41 2.37 -11.50
C SER A 154 -11.17 2.89 -10.80
N VAL A 155 -10.00 2.77 -11.43
CA VAL A 155 -8.73 3.25 -10.86
C VAL A 155 -8.76 4.76 -10.68
N ASN A 156 -9.23 5.52 -11.66
CA ASN A 156 -9.32 6.97 -11.54
C ASN A 156 -10.31 7.41 -10.44
N ALA A 157 -11.36 6.64 -10.21
CA ALA A 157 -12.30 6.92 -9.12
C ALA A 157 -11.70 6.67 -7.72
N GLY A 158 -10.80 5.70 -7.60
CA GLY A 158 -10.15 5.36 -6.33
C GLY A 158 -8.85 6.11 -6.05
N TRP A 159 -8.09 6.44 -7.09
CA TRP A 159 -6.81 7.15 -6.95
C TRP A 159 -7.04 8.64 -6.71
N ALA A 160 -6.60 9.14 -5.54
CA ALA A 160 -6.93 10.47 -5.05
C ALA A 160 -5.84 11.53 -5.31
N PHE A 161 -4.85 11.24 -6.14
CA PHE A 161 -3.80 12.20 -6.52
C PHE A 161 -4.06 12.69 -7.95
N ASP A 162 -4.65 13.88 -8.08
CA ASP A 162 -4.89 14.50 -9.37
C ASP A 162 -3.61 15.12 -9.95
N ALA A 163 -3.53 15.16 -11.28
CA ALA A 163 -2.54 15.98 -11.97
C ALA A 163 -2.89 17.47 -11.73
N THR A 164 -2.04 18.18 -10.99
CA THR A 164 -2.13 19.63 -10.84
C THR A 164 -1.58 20.34 -12.06
#